data_7bda09b6490bac46d769ada21c759460
#
_entry.id   7bda09b6490bac46d769ada21c759460
#
_cell.length_a   1.000
_cell.length_b   1.000
_cell.length_c   1.000
_cell.angle_alpha   90.00
_cell.angle_beta   90.00
_cell.angle_gamma   90.00
#
_symmetry.space_group_name_H-M   'P 1'
#
loop_
_entity.id
_entity.type
_entity.pdbx_description
1 polymer ?
#
loop_
_entity_poly.entity_id
_entity_poly.type
_entity_poly.pdbx_seq_one_letter_code
_entity_poly.pdbx_strand_id
1 'polypeptide(L)'
;MTDTVHTIAADRLRGDGQRYTTQRQALVELLVEVGQPLTIPQLLERQAGLAQSSAYRNLAVLERAGVVHRIVTTDEFARYELAEDLTRHHHHLICSACGGVTDFEVSDTVENELESALARVAKRTGFTVRTHRLDLVGTCAACS
;
A
#
# COMPACT_ATOMS: atom_id res chain seq x y z
N MET A 1 16.83 -0.59 -6.63
CA MET A 1 15.39 -0.50 -6.28
C MET A 1 15.20 -0.52 -4.77
N THR A 2 15.62 -1.56 -4.10
CA THR A 2 15.47 -1.67 -2.64
C THR A 2 16.18 -0.54 -1.89
N ASP A 3 17.41 -0.23 -2.27
CA ASP A 3 18.19 0.85 -1.63
C ASP A 3 17.50 2.22 -1.77
N THR A 4 16.86 2.47 -2.90
CA THR A 4 16.11 3.72 -3.14
C THR A 4 14.91 3.82 -2.21
N VAL A 5 14.16 2.73 -2.04
CA VAL A 5 13.01 2.68 -1.13
C VAL A 5 13.45 2.97 0.30
N HIS A 6 14.54 2.34 0.76
CA HIS A 6 15.07 2.57 2.10
C HIS A 6 15.55 4.01 2.31
N THR A 7 16.19 4.60 1.31
CA THR A 7 16.63 6.01 1.38
C THR A 7 15.44 6.95 1.52
N ILE A 8 14.41 6.76 0.72
CA ILE A 8 13.20 7.59 0.77
C ILE A 8 12.46 7.38 2.09
N ALA A 9 12.34 6.14 2.55
CA ALA A 9 11.71 5.81 3.84
C ALA A 9 12.43 6.52 5.01
N ALA A 10 13.76 6.45 5.02
CA ALA A 10 14.57 7.12 6.04
C ALA A 10 14.36 8.63 6.03
N ASP A 11 14.33 9.25 4.85
CA ASP A 11 14.11 10.69 4.72
C ASP A 11 12.73 11.12 5.18
N ARG A 12 11.69 10.36 4.82
CA ARG A 12 10.31 10.64 5.24
C ARG A 12 10.13 10.50 6.75
N LEU A 13 10.70 9.47 7.33
CA LEU A 13 10.67 9.28 8.78
C LEU A 13 11.40 10.40 9.51
N ARG A 14 12.57 10.79 9.02
CA ARG A 14 13.32 11.92 9.59
C ARG A 14 12.51 13.20 9.55
N GLY A 15 11.82 13.46 8.44
CA GLY A 15 10.91 14.61 8.30
C GLY A 15 9.76 14.58 9.29
N ASP A 16 9.34 13.41 9.75
CA ASP A 16 8.29 13.21 10.76
C ASP A 16 8.86 13.08 12.20
N GLY A 17 10.15 13.37 12.40
CA GLY A 17 10.80 13.26 13.70
C GLY A 17 11.02 11.83 14.19
N GLN A 18 10.99 10.86 13.28
CA GLN A 18 11.09 9.44 13.60
C GLN A 18 12.40 8.84 13.10
N ARG A 19 12.87 7.80 13.79
CA ARG A 19 14.05 7.04 13.37
C ARG A 19 13.65 5.89 12.45
N TYR A 20 14.51 5.59 11.49
CA TYR A 20 14.39 4.39 10.68
C TYR A 20 15.08 3.21 11.37
N THR A 21 14.37 2.66 12.36
CA THR A 21 14.89 1.57 13.20
C THR A 21 15.04 0.26 12.44
N THR A 22 15.80 -0.68 13.00
CA THR A 22 15.99 -2.02 12.42
C THR A 22 14.64 -2.73 12.20
N GLN A 23 13.70 -2.61 13.13
CA GLN A 23 12.36 -3.20 12.97
C GLN A 23 11.58 -2.57 11.81
N ARG A 24 11.64 -1.26 11.66
CA ARG A 24 10.99 -0.55 10.56
C ARG A 24 11.61 -0.90 9.21
N GLN A 25 12.94 -1.00 9.17
CA GLN A 25 13.66 -1.47 7.99
C GLN A 25 13.22 -2.87 7.58
N ALA A 26 13.11 -3.78 8.55
CA ALA A 26 12.68 -5.15 8.30
C ALA A 26 11.25 -5.23 7.76
N LEU A 27 10.34 -4.40 8.27
CA LEU A 27 8.96 -4.32 7.76
C LEU A 27 8.92 -3.80 6.32
N VAL A 28 9.67 -2.75 6.01
CA VAL A 28 9.76 -2.21 4.65
C VAL A 28 10.37 -3.25 3.71
N GLU A 29 11.45 -3.91 4.10
CA GLU A 29 12.09 -4.96 3.31
C GLU A 29 11.11 -6.09 2.98
N LEU A 30 10.35 -6.54 3.97
CA LEU A 30 9.35 -7.59 3.79
C LEU A 30 8.27 -7.18 2.78
N LEU A 31 7.80 -5.93 2.85
CA LEU A 31 6.80 -5.42 1.90
C LEU A 31 7.36 -5.30 0.49
N VAL A 32 8.66 -4.95 0.36
CA VAL A 32 9.35 -4.96 -0.94
C VAL A 32 9.41 -6.38 -1.51
N GLU A 33 9.84 -7.34 -0.71
CA GLU A 33 10.01 -8.73 -1.15
C GLU A 33 8.68 -9.38 -1.57
N VAL A 34 7.64 -9.20 -0.77
CA VAL A 34 6.34 -9.82 -1.05
C VAL A 34 5.64 -9.17 -2.22
N GLY A 35 5.75 -7.84 -2.34
CA GLY A 35 5.16 -7.08 -3.44
C GLY A 35 3.62 -7.11 -3.49
N GLN A 36 2.97 -7.43 -2.37
CA GLN A 36 1.52 -7.45 -2.23
C GLN A 36 1.12 -6.98 -0.84
N PRO A 37 -0.12 -6.46 -0.68
CA PRO A 37 -0.60 -6.07 0.63
C PRO A 37 -0.64 -7.24 1.62
N LEU A 38 -0.23 -7.00 2.85
CA LEU A 38 -0.22 -8.00 3.92
C LEU A 38 -1.00 -7.52 5.14
N THR A 39 -1.72 -8.45 5.77
CA THR A 39 -2.31 -8.23 7.09
C THR A 39 -1.24 -8.30 8.17
N ILE A 40 -1.51 -7.77 9.37
CA ILE A 40 -0.57 -7.90 10.49
C ILE A 40 -0.30 -9.36 10.85
N PRO A 41 -1.29 -10.26 10.95
CA PRO A 41 -0.99 -11.68 11.15
C PRO A 41 -0.05 -12.27 10.12
N GLN A 42 -0.22 -11.93 8.84
CA GLN A 42 0.69 -12.39 7.77
C GLN A 42 2.10 -11.84 7.92
N LEU A 43 2.24 -10.57 8.34
CA LEU A 43 3.53 -9.96 8.64
C LEU A 43 4.23 -10.69 9.80
N LEU A 44 3.49 -10.99 10.86
CA LEU A 44 4.03 -11.68 12.04
C LEU A 44 4.48 -13.10 11.72
N GLU A 45 3.78 -13.81 10.84
CA GLU A 45 4.19 -15.15 10.38
C GLU A 45 5.54 -15.13 9.64
N ARG A 46 5.83 -14.02 8.95
CA ARG A 46 7.04 -13.88 8.12
C ARG A 46 8.21 -13.22 8.86
N GLN A 47 7.92 -12.51 9.95
CA GLN A 47 8.90 -11.73 10.69
C GLN A 47 9.10 -12.33 12.10
N ALA A 48 10.05 -13.24 12.22
CA ALA A 48 10.36 -13.88 13.51
C ALA A 48 10.78 -12.83 14.55
N GLY A 49 10.26 -12.96 15.77
CA GLY A 49 10.62 -12.10 16.89
C GLY A 49 9.93 -10.74 16.93
N LEU A 50 9.07 -10.43 15.97
CA LEU A 50 8.29 -9.19 15.98
C LEU A 50 7.02 -9.39 16.82
N ALA A 51 6.87 -8.60 17.89
CA ALA A 51 5.66 -8.62 18.70
C ALA A 51 4.51 -7.90 17.99
N GLN A 52 3.29 -8.37 18.19
CA GLN A 52 2.08 -7.80 17.58
C GLN A 52 1.95 -6.30 17.88
N SER A 53 2.13 -5.89 19.13
CA SER A 53 2.07 -4.48 19.54
C SER A 53 3.11 -3.62 18.83
N SER A 54 4.31 -4.16 18.63
CA SER A 54 5.38 -3.49 17.89
C SER A 54 5.04 -3.34 16.42
N ALA A 55 4.43 -4.36 15.80
CA ALA A 55 3.98 -4.31 14.42
C ALA A 55 2.95 -3.19 14.22
N TYR A 56 1.91 -3.13 15.05
CA TYR A 56 0.89 -2.09 14.99
C TYR A 56 1.50 -0.69 15.12
N ARG A 57 2.35 -0.49 16.13
CA ARG A 57 2.98 0.80 16.40
C ARG A 57 3.89 1.24 15.25
N ASN A 58 4.74 0.35 14.75
CA ASN A 58 5.68 0.67 13.69
C ASN A 58 4.98 0.92 12.36
N LEU A 59 3.94 0.15 12.04
CA LEU A 59 3.14 0.38 10.83
C LEU A 59 2.38 1.71 10.89
N ALA A 60 1.86 2.09 12.06
CA ALA A 60 1.21 3.39 12.22
C ALA A 60 2.20 4.55 12.00
N VAL A 61 3.43 4.43 12.47
CA VAL A 61 4.50 5.41 12.24
C VAL A 61 4.85 5.48 10.75
N LEU A 62 5.03 4.33 10.10
CA LEU A 62 5.33 4.25 8.67
C LEU A 62 4.20 4.81 7.80
N GLU A 63 2.95 4.56 8.18
CA GLU A 63 1.78 5.12 7.50
C GLU A 63 1.75 6.64 7.61
N ARG A 64 1.92 7.18 8.82
CA ARG A 64 1.93 8.63 9.05
C ARG A 64 3.06 9.32 8.29
N ALA A 65 4.21 8.70 8.19
CA ALA A 65 5.35 9.21 7.44
C ALA A 65 5.19 9.07 5.91
N GLY A 66 4.14 8.40 5.44
CA GLY A 66 3.88 8.21 4.01
C GLY A 66 4.72 7.11 3.37
N VAL A 67 5.26 6.18 4.15
CA VAL A 67 6.07 5.06 3.66
C VAL A 67 5.21 3.86 3.31
N VAL A 68 4.17 3.59 4.10
CA VAL A 68 3.21 2.52 3.84
C VAL A 68 1.81 3.09 3.68
N HIS A 69 0.98 2.34 2.97
CA HIS A 69 -0.43 2.62 2.77
C HIS A 69 -1.25 1.50 3.40
N ARG A 70 -2.32 1.88 4.09
CA ARG A 70 -3.25 0.94 4.71
C ARG A 70 -4.50 0.80 3.87
N ILE A 71 -4.83 -0.44 3.49
CA ILE A 71 -6.01 -0.79 2.73
C ILE A 71 -7.02 -1.41 3.68
N VAL A 72 -8.20 -0.83 3.75
CA VAL A 72 -9.32 -1.36 4.54
C VAL A 72 -10.29 -2.04 3.58
N THR A 73 -10.61 -3.30 3.87
CA THR A 73 -11.55 -4.10 3.09
C THR A 73 -12.77 -4.45 3.95
N THR A 74 -13.60 -5.36 3.45
CA THR A 74 -14.83 -5.77 4.15
C THR A 74 -14.58 -6.75 5.30
N ASP A 75 -13.38 -7.33 5.40
CA ASP A 75 -13.01 -8.18 6.52
C ASP A 75 -12.48 -7.36 7.72
N GLU A 76 -12.16 -8.02 8.81
CA GLU A 76 -11.70 -7.37 10.05
C GLU A 76 -10.24 -6.90 9.99
N PHE A 77 -9.51 -7.24 8.91
CA PHE A 77 -8.08 -7.02 8.84
C PHE A 77 -7.73 -5.93 7.85
N ALA A 78 -7.08 -4.88 8.33
CA ALA A 78 -6.40 -3.95 7.45
C ALA A 78 -5.18 -4.62 6.80
N ARG A 79 -4.86 -4.22 5.58
CA ARG A 79 -3.69 -4.67 4.86
C ARG A 79 -2.76 -3.51 4.63
N TYR A 80 -1.46 -3.79 4.64
CA TYR A 80 -0.43 -2.79 4.48
C TYR A 80 0.42 -3.10 3.27
N GLU A 81 0.73 -2.07 2.49
CA GLU A 81 1.65 -2.14 1.37
C GLU A 81 2.51 -0.87 1.34
N LEU A 82 3.55 -0.86 0.53
CA LEU A 82 4.34 0.35 0.32
C LEU A 82 3.47 1.43 -0.32
N ALA A 83 3.76 2.69 0.02
CA ALA A 83 3.10 3.83 -0.61
C ALA A 83 3.29 3.76 -2.13
N GLU A 84 2.29 4.17 -2.87
CA GLU A 84 2.23 4.04 -4.34
C GLU A 84 3.43 4.66 -5.04
N ASP A 85 3.90 5.80 -4.56
CA ASP A 85 5.05 6.48 -5.13
C ASP A 85 6.40 5.83 -4.83
N LEU A 86 6.41 4.80 -3.98
CA LEU A 86 7.59 3.95 -3.74
C LEU A 86 7.56 2.66 -4.57
N THR A 87 6.47 2.43 -5.29
CA THR A 87 6.25 1.27 -6.15
C THR A 87 5.80 1.74 -7.52
N ARG A 88 5.40 0.81 -8.39
CA ARG A 88 4.73 1.14 -9.64
C ARG A 88 3.26 1.42 -9.36
N HIS A 89 2.67 2.32 -10.15
CA HIS A 89 1.23 2.57 -10.09
C HIS A 89 0.46 1.29 -10.36
N HIS A 90 -0.47 0.96 -9.47
CA HIS A 90 -1.26 -0.27 -9.55
C HIS A 90 -2.65 -0.04 -8.95
N HIS A 91 -3.51 -0.99 -9.18
CA HIS A 91 -4.88 -1.02 -8.68
C HIS A 91 -5.09 -2.31 -7.91
N HIS A 92 -6.24 -2.47 -7.28
CA HIS A 92 -6.52 -3.62 -6.41
C HIS A 92 -7.74 -4.40 -6.85
N LEU A 93 -7.62 -5.73 -6.80
CA LEU A 93 -8.75 -6.66 -6.83
C LEU A 93 -9.06 -7.02 -5.38
N ILE A 94 -10.28 -6.78 -4.95
CA ILE A 94 -10.70 -7.04 -3.56
C ILE A 94 -11.79 -8.10 -3.57
N CYS A 95 -11.53 -9.22 -2.90
CA CYS A 95 -12.52 -10.27 -2.74
C CYS A 95 -13.43 -9.94 -1.55
N SER A 96 -14.72 -9.79 -1.82
CA SER A 96 -15.71 -9.50 -0.78
C SER A 96 -16.01 -10.71 0.11
N ALA A 97 -15.64 -11.92 -0.31
CA ALA A 97 -15.88 -13.15 0.46
C ALA A 97 -14.73 -13.44 1.45
N CYS A 98 -13.49 -13.42 1.00
CA CYS A 98 -12.33 -13.75 1.87
C CYS A 98 -11.50 -12.53 2.27
N GLY A 99 -11.79 -11.33 1.75
CA GLY A 99 -11.03 -10.12 2.02
C GLY A 99 -9.65 -10.07 1.33
N GLY A 100 -9.31 -11.05 0.52
CA GLY A 100 -8.03 -11.09 -0.20
C GLY A 100 -7.86 -9.88 -1.11
N VAL A 101 -6.66 -9.32 -1.15
CA VAL A 101 -6.31 -8.18 -2.03
C VAL A 101 -5.17 -8.59 -2.93
N THR A 102 -5.34 -8.38 -4.23
CA THR A 102 -4.32 -8.65 -5.24
C THR A 102 -4.10 -7.40 -6.06
N ASP A 103 -2.83 -7.07 -6.31
CA ASP A 103 -2.48 -5.93 -7.14
C ASP A 103 -2.63 -6.29 -8.62
N PHE A 104 -3.05 -5.31 -9.43
CA PHE A 104 -3.04 -5.44 -10.88
C PHE A 104 -2.67 -4.11 -11.52
N GLU A 105 -2.18 -4.19 -12.74
CA GLU A 105 -1.86 -3.02 -13.57
C GLU A 105 -2.70 -3.09 -14.85
N VAL A 106 -3.04 -1.94 -15.39
CA VAL A 106 -3.57 -1.82 -16.75
C VAL A 106 -2.47 -1.32 -17.67
N SER A 107 -2.68 -1.42 -18.97
CA SER A 107 -1.71 -0.88 -19.93
C SER A 107 -1.59 0.64 -19.80
N ASP A 108 -0.43 1.18 -20.17
CA ASP A 108 -0.18 2.62 -20.12
C ASP A 108 -1.22 3.39 -20.94
N THR A 109 -1.67 2.83 -22.08
CA THR A 109 -2.72 3.44 -22.91
C THR A 109 -4.03 3.60 -22.11
N VAL A 110 -4.45 2.55 -21.44
CA VAL A 110 -5.69 2.56 -20.62
C VAL A 110 -5.54 3.51 -19.44
N GLU A 111 -4.39 3.49 -18.77
CA GLU A 111 -4.13 4.40 -17.65
C GLU A 111 -4.19 5.86 -18.08
N ASN A 112 -3.56 6.19 -19.20
CA ASN A 112 -3.58 7.54 -19.76
C ASN A 112 -4.99 7.99 -20.15
N GLU A 113 -5.80 7.10 -20.71
CA GLU A 113 -7.21 7.38 -21.04
C GLU A 113 -8.02 7.65 -19.76
N LEU A 114 -7.81 6.85 -18.72
CA LEU A 114 -8.47 7.02 -17.43
C LEU A 114 -8.08 8.36 -16.80
N GLU A 115 -6.80 8.68 -16.75
CA GLU A 115 -6.31 9.96 -16.22
C GLU A 115 -6.90 11.14 -16.99
N SER A 116 -6.96 11.05 -18.31
CA SER A 116 -7.54 12.09 -19.14
C SER A 116 -9.03 12.30 -18.85
N ALA A 117 -9.77 11.20 -18.67
CA ALA A 117 -11.19 11.25 -18.33
C ALA A 117 -11.40 11.90 -16.95
N LEU A 118 -10.59 11.51 -15.97
CA LEU A 118 -10.67 12.07 -14.62
C LEU A 118 -10.26 13.55 -14.57
N ALA A 119 -9.25 13.93 -15.37
CA ALA A 119 -8.85 15.34 -15.49
C ALA A 119 -9.98 16.23 -16.03
N ARG A 120 -10.79 15.72 -16.97
CA ARG A 120 -11.97 16.45 -17.47
C ARG A 120 -13.01 16.64 -16.39
N VAL A 121 -13.27 15.64 -15.57
CA VAL A 121 -14.18 15.73 -14.43
C VAL A 121 -13.67 16.76 -13.43
N ALA A 122 -12.40 16.72 -13.10
CA ALA A 122 -11.76 17.66 -12.18
C ALA A 122 -11.89 19.09 -12.68
N LYS A 123 -11.59 19.33 -13.96
CA LYS A 123 -11.70 20.66 -14.57
C LYS A 123 -13.13 21.18 -14.52
N ARG A 124 -14.11 20.36 -14.84
CA ARG A 124 -15.52 20.74 -14.85
C ARG A 124 -16.03 21.10 -13.45
N THR A 125 -15.51 20.46 -12.42
CA THR A 125 -15.96 20.63 -11.03
C THR A 125 -15.06 21.58 -10.22
N GLY A 126 -13.97 22.08 -10.78
CA GLY A 126 -12.97 22.89 -10.06
C GLY A 126 -12.17 22.09 -9.03
N PHE A 127 -12.11 20.78 -9.17
CA PHE A 127 -11.43 19.87 -8.24
C PHE A 127 -9.95 19.75 -8.61
N THR A 128 -9.07 19.77 -7.62
CA THR A 128 -7.63 19.52 -7.80
C THR A 128 -7.32 18.08 -7.47
N VAL A 129 -7.02 17.27 -8.50
CA VAL A 129 -6.69 15.86 -8.32
C VAL A 129 -5.24 15.70 -7.89
N ARG A 130 -4.98 14.86 -6.90
CA ARG A 130 -3.62 14.47 -6.49
C ARG A 130 -3.30 13.04 -6.90
N THR A 131 -4.25 12.15 -6.77
CA THR A 131 -4.13 10.73 -7.13
C THR A 131 -5.50 10.15 -7.35
N HIS A 132 -5.58 8.97 -7.95
CA HIS A 132 -6.82 8.22 -8.07
C HIS A 132 -6.62 6.79 -7.56
N ARG A 133 -7.73 6.16 -7.19
CA ARG A 133 -7.78 4.75 -6.82
C ARG A 133 -8.84 4.05 -7.65
N LEU A 134 -8.51 2.84 -8.08
CA LEU A 134 -9.46 1.97 -8.77
C LEU A 134 -9.40 0.59 -8.10
N ASP A 135 -10.49 0.25 -7.43
CA ASP A 135 -10.63 -1.05 -6.79
C ASP A 135 -11.74 -1.83 -7.51
N LEU A 136 -11.44 -3.05 -7.93
CA LEU A 136 -12.45 -3.98 -8.43
C LEU A 136 -12.87 -4.88 -7.28
N VAL A 137 -14.13 -4.87 -6.93
CA VAL A 137 -14.69 -5.63 -5.82
C VAL A 137 -15.57 -6.76 -6.38
N GLY A 138 -15.27 -7.99 -5.97
CA GLY A 138 -16.00 -9.17 -6.45
C GLY A 138 -15.58 -10.40 -5.65
N THR A 139 -15.57 -11.56 -6.29
CA THR A 139 -15.15 -12.83 -5.67
C THR A 139 -13.93 -13.38 -6.40
N CYS A 140 -12.91 -13.78 -5.65
CA CYS A 140 -11.71 -14.41 -6.23
C CYS A 140 -12.00 -15.81 -6.74
N ALA A 141 -11.05 -16.39 -7.50
CA ALA A 141 -11.21 -17.71 -8.09
C ALA A 141 -11.49 -18.81 -7.04
N ALA A 142 -10.89 -18.69 -5.85
CA ALA A 142 -11.09 -19.66 -4.77
C ALA A 142 -12.48 -19.54 -4.10
N CYS A 143 -13.12 -18.39 -4.20
CA CYS A 143 -14.44 -18.11 -3.57
C CYS A 143 -15.60 -18.13 -4.57
N SER A 144 -15.30 -18.19 -5.84
CA SER A 144 -16.32 -18.22 -6.91
C SER A 144 -16.92 -19.59 -7.11
#